data_2839e860569079a7d846214a2cedf5ba
#
_entry.id   2839e860569079a7d846214a2cedf5ba
#
_cell.length_a   1.000
_cell.length_b   1.000
_cell.length_c   1.000
_cell.angle_alpha   90.00
_cell.angle_beta   90.00
_cell.angle_gamma   90.00
#
_symmetry.space_group_name_H-M   'P 1'
#
loop_
_entity.id
_entity.type
_entity.pdbx_description
1 polymer ?
#
loop_
_entity_poly.entity_id
_entity_poly.type
_entity_poly.pdbx_seq_one_letter_code
_entity_poly.pdbx_strand_id
1 'polypeptide(L)'
;MITVNIRSEDLQKAIRWTDAHIKQLPYSAAQALNAAVQGSKFIIGSKEKSSLAVLERSAGRYLDRPKAQTAKGWRATIANKRDISSTIKPKDRPWDRTRYLAGNIKGGIRAPKPWEAKIRSLGTLDANAYLVPTGAIKQDRYGNISKANINKLINAGNLLIGTPLGGSRPQGIYRRKGQTLRPLFYATPRTQYKAIFPAEQEISDNIQRHFLRYLKLQTLRNVRREAQRR
;
A
#
# COMPACT_ATOMS: atom_id res chain seq x y z
N MET A 1 -55.22 -10.16 35.66
CA MET A 1 -54.24 -11.21 35.32
C MET A 1 -54.11 -11.22 33.80
N ILE A 2 -52.97 -10.89 33.23
CA ILE A 2 -52.75 -10.90 31.76
C ILE A 2 -51.98 -12.15 31.43
N THR A 3 -52.62 -13.08 30.69
CA THR A 3 -51.96 -14.30 30.21
C THR A 3 -51.45 -14.05 28.81
N VAL A 4 -50.14 -14.11 28.62
CA VAL A 4 -49.51 -14.01 27.29
C VAL A 4 -49.20 -15.42 26.79
N ASN A 5 -49.88 -15.85 25.74
CA ASN A 5 -49.64 -17.16 25.08
C ASN A 5 -48.85 -16.95 23.80
N ILE A 6 -47.67 -17.54 23.72
CA ILE A 6 -46.87 -17.61 22.45
C ILE A 6 -47.43 -18.79 21.64
N ARG A 7 -47.88 -18.54 20.41
CA ARG A 7 -48.36 -19.61 19.54
C ARG A 7 -47.18 -20.52 19.12
N SER A 8 -47.41 -21.82 19.06
CA SER A 8 -46.40 -22.80 18.66
C SER A 8 -45.81 -22.51 17.25
N GLU A 9 -46.64 -21.99 16.35
CA GLU A 9 -46.22 -21.56 15.01
C GLU A 9 -45.23 -20.39 15.02
N ASP A 10 -45.43 -19.42 15.92
CA ASP A 10 -44.53 -18.26 16.04
C ASP A 10 -43.19 -18.70 16.64
N LEU A 11 -43.21 -19.63 17.57
CA LEU A 11 -42.00 -20.24 18.11
C LEU A 11 -41.24 -21.03 17.06
N GLN A 12 -41.91 -21.84 16.23
CA GLN A 12 -41.28 -22.54 15.11
C GLN A 12 -40.73 -21.62 14.04
N LYS A 13 -41.41 -20.48 13.75
CA LYS A 13 -40.89 -19.44 12.86
C LYS A 13 -39.63 -18.79 13.43
N ALA A 14 -39.61 -18.51 14.75
CA ALA A 14 -38.44 -17.95 15.43
C ALA A 14 -37.25 -18.89 15.39
N ILE A 15 -37.48 -20.20 15.68
CA ILE A 15 -36.44 -21.24 15.60
C ILE A 15 -35.86 -21.33 14.18
N ARG A 16 -36.72 -21.46 13.15
CA ARG A 16 -36.29 -21.50 11.76
C ARG A 16 -35.51 -20.24 11.33
N TRP A 17 -35.94 -19.09 11.82
CA TRP A 17 -35.22 -17.82 11.57
C TRP A 17 -33.85 -17.80 12.22
N THR A 18 -33.73 -18.29 13.46
CA THR A 18 -32.46 -18.42 14.19
C THR A 18 -31.51 -19.40 13.50
N ASP A 19 -31.98 -20.57 13.09
CA ASP A 19 -31.18 -21.54 12.36
C ASP A 19 -30.69 -21.01 11.02
N ALA A 20 -31.54 -20.29 10.30
CA ALA A 20 -31.16 -19.63 9.05
C ALA A 20 -30.07 -18.55 9.29
N HIS A 21 -30.17 -17.79 10.38
CA HIS A 21 -29.16 -16.84 10.79
C HIS A 21 -27.81 -17.47 11.08
N ILE A 22 -27.81 -18.54 11.89
CA ILE A 22 -26.60 -19.27 12.26
C ILE A 22 -25.91 -19.86 11.01
N LYS A 23 -26.66 -20.49 10.12
CA LYS A 23 -26.13 -21.05 8.86
C LYS A 23 -25.55 -19.98 7.91
N GLN A 24 -26.16 -18.78 7.89
CA GLN A 24 -25.73 -17.68 6.99
C GLN A 24 -24.63 -16.79 7.61
N LEU A 25 -24.36 -16.92 8.91
CA LEU A 25 -23.41 -16.05 9.60
C LEU A 25 -21.99 -16.11 9.01
N PRO A 26 -21.39 -17.27 8.72
CA PRO A 26 -20.04 -17.32 8.13
C PRO A 26 -19.98 -16.63 6.77
N TYR A 27 -21.01 -16.80 5.93
CA TYR A 27 -21.10 -16.15 4.63
C TYR A 27 -21.28 -14.65 4.77
N SER A 28 -22.11 -14.21 5.71
CA SER A 28 -22.34 -12.80 6.00
C SER A 28 -21.08 -12.12 6.54
N ALA A 29 -20.33 -12.83 7.39
CA ALA A 29 -19.05 -12.34 7.93
C ALA A 29 -18.00 -12.17 6.85
N ALA A 30 -17.86 -13.13 5.94
CA ALA A 30 -16.96 -13.02 4.79
C ALA A 30 -17.32 -11.83 3.89
N GLN A 31 -18.61 -11.66 3.59
CA GLN A 31 -19.07 -10.51 2.79
C GLN A 31 -18.87 -9.17 3.51
N ALA A 32 -19.07 -9.13 4.83
CA ALA A 32 -18.85 -7.93 5.63
C ALA A 32 -17.36 -7.56 5.64
N LEU A 33 -16.48 -8.54 5.81
CA LEU A 33 -15.03 -8.34 5.74
C LEU A 33 -14.60 -7.83 4.37
N ASN A 34 -15.10 -8.44 3.29
CA ASN A 34 -14.82 -7.98 1.93
C ASN A 34 -15.32 -6.53 1.72
N ALA A 35 -16.47 -6.17 2.27
CA ALA A 35 -16.99 -4.80 2.21
C ALA A 35 -16.12 -3.81 2.99
N ALA A 36 -15.62 -4.20 4.16
CA ALA A 36 -14.73 -3.37 4.97
C ALA A 36 -13.35 -3.19 4.32
N VAL A 37 -12.84 -4.24 3.67
CA VAL A 37 -11.50 -4.24 3.07
C VAL A 37 -11.48 -3.58 1.69
N GLN A 38 -12.37 -3.95 0.78
CA GLN A 38 -12.33 -3.49 -0.62
C GLN A 38 -13.63 -2.83 -1.12
N GLY A 39 -14.66 -2.79 -0.29
CA GLY A 39 -15.97 -2.26 -0.63
C GLY A 39 -16.91 -3.29 -1.24
N SER A 40 -18.19 -3.00 -1.22
CA SER A 40 -19.27 -3.84 -1.75
C SER A 40 -20.29 -3.00 -2.48
N LYS A 41 -20.74 -3.46 -3.67
CA LYS A 41 -21.85 -2.84 -4.41
C LYS A 41 -23.18 -2.88 -3.65
N PHE A 42 -23.27 -3.71 -2.61
CA PHE A 42 -24.49 -3.91 -1.84
C PHE A 42 -24.57 -3.07 -0.56
N ILE A 43 -23.48 -2.39 -0.21
CA ILE A 43 -23.42 -1.48 0.93
C ILE A 43 -23.00 -0.10 0.41
N ILE A 44 -23.93 0.82 0.38
CA ILE A 44 -23.71 2.19 -0.11
C ILE A 44 -22.57 2.85 0.68
N GLY A 45 -21.65 3.49 -0.04
CA GLY A 45 -20.50 4.18 0.52
C GLY A 45 -19.41 3.27 1.12
N SER A 46 -19.52 1.92 0.98
CA SER A 46 -18.49 1.01 1.51
C SER A 46 -17.21 1.05 0.69
N LYS A 47 -17.29 1.38 -0.60
CA LYS A 47 -16.11 1.47 -1.46
C LYS A 47 -15.19 2.61 -1.02
N GLU A 48 -15.75 3.78 -0.79
CA GLU A 48 -15.04 4.97 -0.35
C GLU A 48 -14.52 4.84 1.10
N LYS A 49 -15.18 4.01 1.90
CA LYS A 49 -14.86 3.71 3.30
C LYS A 49 -14.07 2.40 3.47
N SER A 50 -13.69 1.74 2.40
CA SER A 50 -12.92 0.49 2.45
C SER A 50 -11.47 0.75 2.88
N SER A 51 -10.82 -0.26 3.47
CA SER A 51 -9.41 -0.18 3.87
C SER A 51 -8.50 0.16 2.69
N LEU A 52 -8.80 -0.34 1.47
CA LEU A 52 -8.04 0.02 0.27
C LEU A 52 -8.18 1.51 -0.06
N ALA A 53 -9.38 2.09 0.07
CA ALA A 53 -9.60 3.52 -0.16
C ALA A 53 -8.99 4.38 0.96
N VAL A 54 -8.99 3.88 2.20
CA VAL A 54 -8.28 4.53 3.32
C VAL A 54 -6.80 4.58 3.03
N LEU A 55 -6.16 3.47 2.66
CA LEU A 55 -4.74 3.43 2.31
C LEU A 55 -4.39 4.35 1.13
N GLU A 56 -5.27 4.45 0.12
CA GLU A 56 -5.08 5.38 -1.00
C GLU A 56 -5.02 6.83 -0.53
N ARG A 57 -5.95 7.25 0.34
CA ARG A 57 -5.97 8.62 0.91
C ARG A 57 -4.80 8.86 1.86
N SER A 58 -4.51 7.90 2.74
CA SER A 58 -3.42 7.98 3.70
C SER A 58 -2.06 8.04 3.02
N ALA A 59 -1.88 7.39 1.87
CA ALA A 59 -0.68 7.53 1.07
C ALA A 59 -0.42 9.01 0.67
N GLY A 60 -1.46 9.76 0.31
CA GLY A 60 -1.35 11.19 0.01
C GLY A 60 -1.03 12.06 1.23
N ARG A 61 -1.34 11.58 2.44
CA ARG A 61 -1.09 12.29 3.71
C ARG A 61 0.34 12.08 4.23
N TYR A 62 0.83 10.84 4.12
CA TYR A 62 2.08 10.42 4.76
C TYR A 62 3.28 10.34 3.80
N LEU A 63 3.05 10.24 2.50
CA LEU A 63 4.12 10.15 1.50
C LEU A 63 4.27 11.46 0.74
N ASP A 64 5.51 11.89 0.54
CA ASP A 64 5.78 13.08 -0.29
C ASP A 64 5.45 12.78 -1.76
N ARG A 65 4.50 13.52 -2.30
CA ARG A 65 4.09 13.49 -3.71
C ARG A 65 3.96 12.08 -4.31
N PRO A 66 3.12 11.17 -3.71
CA PRO A 66 2.99 9.82 -4.21
C PRO A 66 2.35 9.81 -5.61
N LYS A 67 2.87 8.95 -6.50
CA LYS A 67 2.18 8.69 -7.78
C LYS A 67 0.85 7.98 -7.51
N ALA A 68 -0.16 8.26 -8.34
CA ALA A 68 -1.47 7.58 -8.25
C ALA A 68 -1.33 6.04 -8.24
N GLN A 69 -0.38 5.50 -8.99
CA GLN A 69 -0.09 4.06 -8.99
C GLN A 69 0.47 3.56 -7.65
N THR A 70 1.14 4.41 -6.86
CA THR A 70 1.61 4.09 -5.52
C THR A 70 0.46 4.09 -4.54
N ALA A 71 -0.36 5.13 -4.55
CA ALA A 71 -1.55 5.23 -3.71
C ALA A 71 -2.52 4.08 -3.95
N LYS A 72 -2.81 3.75 -5.23
CA LYS A 72 -3.69 2.64 -5.65
C LYS A 72 -2.98 1.28 -5.73
N GLY A 73 -1.75 1.19 -5.26
CA GLY A 73 -0.88 0.02 -5.39
C GLY A 73 -1.22 -1.17 -4.49
N TRP A 74 -2.39 -1.18 -3.84
CA TRP A 74 -2.80 -2.20 -2.89
C TRP A 74 -3.83 -3.16 -3.50
N ARG A 75 -3.79 -4.42 -3.07
CA ARG A 75 -4.81 -5.42 -3.35
C ARG A 75 -5.13 -6.22 -2.09
N ALA A 76 -6.33 -6.78 -2.04
CA ALA A 76 -6.75 -7.65 -0.97
C ALA A 76 -7.18 -9.01 -1.52
N THR A 77 -7.00 -10.06 -0.73
CA THR A 77 -7.61 -11.36 -0.99
C THR A 77 -9.10 -11.30 -0.61
N ILE A 78 -9.90 -12.15 -1.25
CA ILE A 78 -11.34 -12.22 -1.01
C ILE A 78 -11.59 -13.28 0.07
N ALA A 79 -12.23 -12.87 1.18
CA ALA A 79 -12.72 -13.80 2.19
C ALA A 79 -13.90 -14.60 1.66
N ASN A 80 -14.03 -15.85 2.10
CA ASN A 80 -15.14 -16.73 1.76
C ASN A 80 -15.68 -17.41 3.04
N LYS A 81 -16.79 -18.17 2.92
CA LYS A 81 -17.44 -18.79 4.07
C LYS A 81 -16.59 -19.84 4.83
N ARG A 82 -15.56 -20.41 4.20
CA ARG A 82 -14.65 -21.39 4.80
C ARG A 82 -13.43 -20.74 5.42
N ASP A 83 -12.99 -19.60 4.82
CA ASP A 83 -11.85 -18.82 5.29
C ASP A 83 -12.28 -17.35 5.37
N ILE A 84 -12.58 -16.88 6.59
CA ILE A 84 -13.01 -15.53 6.88
C ILE A 84 -11.75 -14.68 7.17
N SER A 85 -10.82 -14.71 6.24
CA SER A 85 -9.60 -13.88 6.29
C SER A 85 -9.43 -13.05 5.02
N SER A 86 -8.77 -11.92 5.12
CA SER A 86 -8.39 -11.10 3.98
C SER A 86 -7.02 -10.49 4.23
N THR A 87 -6.10 -10.74 3.33
CA THR A 87 -4.75 -10.18 3.37
C THR A 87 -4.65 -9.00 2.44
N ILE A 88 -4.30 -7.84 2.97
CA ILE A 88 -3.98 -6.65 2.17
C ILE A 88 -2.49 -6.66 1.88
N LYS A 89 -2.14 -6.65 0.61
CA LYS A 89 -0.75 -6.61 0.16
C LYS A 89 -0.59 -5.67 -1.03
N PRO A 90 0.62 -5.19 -1.25
CA PRO A 90 0.92 -4.44 -2.45
C PRO A 90 0.67 -5.28 -3.71
N LYS A 91 0.28 -4.63 -4.80
CA LYS A 91 0.12 -5.27 -6.11
C LYS A 91 1.49 -5.69 -6.61
N ASP A 92 1.73 -7.02 -6.70
CA ASP A 92 2.95 -7.55 -7.30
C ASP A 92 2.93 -7.21 -8.81
N ARG A 93 3.91 -6.46 -9.23
CA ARG A 93 4.28 -6.32 -10.63
C ARG A 93 5.78 -6.58 -10.73
N PRO A 94 6.30 -7.00 -11.91
CA PRO A 94 7.72 -7.36 -12.11
C PRO A 94 8.73 -6.30 -11.63
N TRP A 95 8.27 -5.09 -11.44
CA TRP A 95 9.04 -3.95 -10.93
C TRP A 95 8.66 -3.69 -9.48
N ASP A 96 9.05 -4.48 -8.57
CA ASP A 96 8.80 -4.40 -7.13
C ASP A 96 8.65 -2.95 -6.60
N ARG A 97 7.49 -2.36 -6.89
CA ARG A 97 7.16 -0.96 -6.57
C ARG A 97 6.92 -0.75 -5.08
N THR A 98 6.95 -1.80 -4.32
CA THR A 98 6.58 -1.79 -2.91
C THR A 98 7.77 -1.91 -1.99
N ARG A 99 8.95 -2.29 -2.48
CA ARG A 99 10.17 -2.27 -1.69
C ARG A 99 10.46 -0.91 -1.07
N TYR A 100 10.13 0.19 -1.75
CA TYR A 100 10.30 1.52 -1.20
C TYR A 100 9.24 1.89 -0.14
N LEU A 101 8.03 1.31 -0.20
CA LEU A 101 7.01 1.51 0.82
C LEU A 101 7.36 0.77 2.11
N ALA A 102 8.08 -0.34 2.05
CA ALA A 102 8.48 -1.08 3.23
C ALA A 102 9.28 -0.20 4.22
N GLY A 103 10.18 0.64 3.72
CA GLY A 103 10.91 1.60 4.53
C GLY A 103 10.01 2.66 5.19
N ASN A 104 8.96 3.09 4.50
CA ASN A 104 8.00 4.06 5.05
C ASN A 104 7.01 3.43 6.04
N ILE A 105 6.69 2.14 5.89
CA ILE A 105 5.74 1.42 6.76
C ILE A 105 6.45 0.85 8.00
N LYS A 106 7.59 0.18 7.80
CA LYS A 106 8.32 -0.53 8.87
C LYS A 106 9.54 0.21 9.38
N GLY A 107 9.93 1.27 8.68
CA GLY A 107 11.23 1.90 8.91
C GLY A 107 12.39 1.04 8.43
N GLY A 108 13.59 1.34 8.92
CA GLY A 108 14.79 0.57 8.61
C GLY A 108 15.56 1.08 7.38
N ILE A 109 16.44 0.26 6.86
CA ILE A 109 17.33 0.61 5.75
C ILE A 109 16.67 0.18 4.44
N ARG A 110 16.51 1.10 3.48
CA ARG A 110 15.99 0.73 2.15
C ARG A 110 17.03 -0.05 1.33
N ALA A 111 16.58 -0.97 0.51
CA ALA A 111 17.44 -1.57 -0.51
C ALA A 111 17.85 -0.54 -1.57
N PRO A 112 19.06 -0.65 -2.15
CA PRO A 112 19.48 0.18 -3.29
C PRO A 112 18.52 -0.01 -4.47
N LYS A 113 18.27 1.07 -5.20
CA LYS A 113 17.52 0.99 -6.46
C LYS A 113 18.37 0.23 -7.51
N PRO A 114 17.78 -0.53 -8.44
CA PRO A 114 18.54 -1.27 -9.45
C PRO A 114 19.54 -0.41 -10.25
N TRP A 115 19.17 0.83 -10.55
CA TRP A 115 20.06 1.75 -11.26
C TRP A 115 21.21 2.27 -10.38
N GLU A 116 21.02 2.38 -9.05
CA GLU A 116 22.09 2.72 -8.11
C GLU A 116 23.14 1.60 -8.08
N ALA A 117 22.70 0.35 -8.07
CA ALA A 117 23.59 -0.81 -8.15
C ALA A 117 24.39 -0.81 -9.46
N LYS A 118 23.72 -0.55 -10.60
CA LYS A 118 24.38 -0.47 -11.92
C LYS A 118 25.42 0.65 -11.98
N ILE A 119 25.12 1.84 -11.43
CA ILE A 119 26.09 2.94 -11.44
C ILE A 119 27.28 2.64 -10.51
N ARG A 120 27.06 2.00 -9.38
CA ARG A 120 28.15 1.61 -8.47
C ARG A 120 29.16 0.69 -9.15
N SER A 121 28.72 -0.23 -10.00
CA SER A 121 29.62 -1.12 -10.73
C SER A 121 30.49 -0.42 -11.76
N LEU A 122 30.21 0.85 -12.06
CA LEU A 122 30.97 1.66 -13.03
C LEU A 122 32.06 2.53 -12.39
N GLY A 123 32.20 2.54 -11.07
CA GLY A 123 33.17 3.39 -10.39
C GLY A 123 33.32 3.09 -8.90
N THR A 124 34.08 3.94 -8.21
CA THR A 124 34.49 3.77 -6.81
C THR A 124 33.53 4.46 -5.84
N LEU A 125 32.26 4.03 -5.82
CA LEU A 125 31.30 4.49 -4.81
C LEU A 125 31.23 3.52 -3.63
N ASP A 126 31.07 4.06 -2.44
CA ASP A 126 30.79 3.25 -1.26
C ASP A 126 29.56 2.36 -1.50
N ALA A 127 29.73 1.06 -1.29
CA ALA A 127 28.66 0.07 -1.43
C ALA A 127 27.45 0.37 -0.52
N ASN A 128 27.68 1.09 0.56
CA ASN A 128 26.69 1.47 1.56
C ASN A 128 26.07 2.85 1.36
N ALA A 129 26.50 3.62 0.36
CA ALA A 129 25.94 4.95 0.13
C ALA A 129 24.66 4.92 -0.68
N TYR A 130 23.77 5.89 -0.43
CA TYR A 130 22.63 6.23 -1.28
C TYR A 130 23.02 7.36 -2.23
N LEU A 131 22.42 7.36 -3.42
CA LEU A 131 22.61 8.43 -4.40
C LEU A 131 21.45 9.43 -4.29
N VAL A 132 21.76 10.63 -3.82
CA VAL A 132 20.81 11.75 -3.71
C VAL A 132 21.00 12.65 -4.92
N PRO A 133 19.97 12.86 -5.76
CA PRO A 133 20.07 13.71 -6.93
C PRO A 133 20.22 15.18 -6.54
N THR A 134 21.04 15.91 -7.31
CA THR A 134 21.14 17.38 -7.21
C THR A 134 20.13 18.04 -8.13
N GLY A 135 19.97 19.36 -8.02
CA GLY A 135 19.16 20.17 -8.96
C GLY A 135 19.64 20.13 -10.42
N ALA A 136 20.80 19.54 -10.68
CA ALA A 136 21.34 19.39 -12.04
C ALA A 136 20.70 18.26 -12.84
N ILE A 137 19.92 17.38 -12.20
CA ILE A 137 19.20 16.28 -12.85
C ILE A 137 17.72 16.62 -12.94
N LYS A 138 17.17 16.50 -14.15
CA LYS A 138 15.74 16.68 -14.36
C LYS A 138 14.95 15.57 -13.66
N GLN A 139 14.13 15.97 -12.71
CA GLN A 139 13.17 15.12 -12.01
C GLN A 139 11.75 15.40 -12.55
N ASP A 140 10.86 14.41 -12.45
CA ASP A 140 9.44 14.61 -12.69
C ASP A 140 8.80 15.35 -11.49
N ARG A 141 7.52 15.75 -11.63
CA ARG A 141 6.76 16.43 -10.57
C ARG A 141 6.68 15.65 -9.25
N TYR A 142 7.03 14.37 -9.28
CA TYR A 142 7.04 13.47 -8.12
C TYR A 142 8.45 13.26 -7.54
N GLY A 143 9.45 14.01 -8.02
CA GLY A 143 10.84 13.86 -7.59
C GLY A 143 11.55 12.61 -8.12
N ASN A 144 11.00 11.93 -9.15
CA ASN A 144 11.63 10.75 -9.73
C ASN A 144 12.42 11.11 -10.98
N ILE A 145 13.50 10.37 -11.20
CA ILE A 145 14.31 10.44 -12.41
C ILE A 145 13.83 9.33 -13.35
N SER A 146 13.53 9.69 -14.61
CA SER A 146 13.09 8.72 -15.59
C SER A 146 14.20 7.71 -15.94
N LYS A 147 13.82 6.48 -16.28
CA LYS A 147 14.78 5.43 -16.74
C LYS A 147 15.58 5.91 -17.96
N ALA A 148 14.94 6.65 -18.88
CA ALA A 148 15.60 7.22 -20.05
C ALA A 148 16.71 8.21 -19.65
N ASN A 149 16.45 9.07 -18.66
CA ASN A 149 17.44 10.02 -18.16
C ASN A 149 18.61 9.30 -17.46
N ILE A 150 18.33 8.25 -16.69
CA ILE A 150 19.38 7.43 -16.08
C ILE A 150 20.22 6.73 -17.15
N ASN A 151 19.60 6.13 -18.17
CA ASN A 151 20.34 5.46 -19.25
C ASN A 151 21.18 6.46 -20.06
N LYS A 152 20.63 7.63 -20.41
CA LYS A 152 21.38 8.70 -21.07
C LYS A 152 22.58 9.16 -20.22
N LEU A 153 22.41 9.21 -18.92
CA LEU A 153 23.49 9.56 -18.01
C LEU A 153 24.60 8.50 -18.03
N ILE A 154 24.25 7.22 -17.90
CA ILE A 154 25.20 6.11 -17.86
C ILE A 154 25.99 6.01 -19.19
N ASN A 155 25.31 6.26 -20.31
CA ASN A 155 25.91 6.11 -21.65
C ASN A 155 26.68 7.38 -22.10
N ALA A 156 26.65 8.47 -21.33
CA ALA A 156 27.28 9.74 -21.73
C ALA A 156 28.81 9.74 -21.72
N GLY A 157 29.47 8.72 -21.14
CA GLY A 157 30.93 8.52 -21.18
C GLY A 157 31.80 9.58 -20.46
N ASN A 158 31.22 10.70 -20.00
CA ASN A 158 31.92 11.84 -19.39
C ASN A 158 31.61 11.98 -17.89
N LEU A 159 31.38 10.86 -17.22
CA LEU A 159 31.08 10.80 -15.79
C LEU A 159 32.34 10.52 -14.98
N LEU A 160 32.51 11.26 -13.90
CA LEU A 160 33.38 10.90 -12.79
C LEU A 160 32.50 10.29 -11.69
N ILE A 161 32.78 9.06 -11.32
CA ILE A 161 32.05 8.32 -10.30
C ILE A 161 33.02 8.01 -9.15
N GLY A 162 32.81 8.64 -8.00
CA GLY A 162 33.71 8.54 -6.87
C GLY A 162 33.97 9.90 -6.21
N THR A 163 35.14 10.04 -5.60
CA THR A 163 35.61 11.30 -4.99
C THR A 163 36.48 12.06 -5.98
N PRO A 164 36.16 13.33 -6.32
CA PRO A 164 37.01 14.14 -7.18
C PRO A 164 38.39 14.39 -6.53
N LEU A 165 39.45 14.24 -7.31
CA LEU A 165 40.81 14.55 -6.87
C LEU A 165 40.96 16.05 -6.57
N GLY A 166 41.75 16.38 -5.54
CA GLY A 166 42.20 17.75 -5.26
C GLY A 166 41.17 18.66 -4.58
N GLY A 167 40.13 18.12 -3.93
CA GLY A 167 39.16 18.99 -3.28
C GLY A 167 38.33 18.37 -2.15
N SER A 168 37.68 19.24 -1.38
CA SER A 168 36.72 18.90 -0.31
C SER A 168 35.34 18.44 -0.81
N ARG A 169 35.24 18.05 -2.09
CA ARG A 169 33.95 17.65 -2.67
C ARG A 169 33.57 16.24 -2.19
N PRO A 170 32.28 16.03 -1.81
CA PRO A 170 31.84 14.74 -1.34
C PRO A 170 31.87 13.70 -2.45
N GLN A 171 31.95 12.43 -2.07
CA GLN A 171 31.80 11.32 -3.00
C GLN A 171 30.45 11.42 -3.76
N GLY A 172 30.44 11.10 -5.05
CA GLY A 172 29.24 11.25 -5.84
C GLY A 172 29.42 10.91 -7.32
N ILE A 173 28.48 11.39 -8.13
CA ILE A 173 28.51 11.30 -9.59
C ILE A 173 28.57 12.73 -10.12
N TYR A 174 29.59 13.00 -10.90
CA TYR A 174 29.85 14.31 -11.50
C TYR A 174 29.92 14.18 -13.01
N ARG A 175 29.43 15.20 -13.69
CA ARG A 175 29.62 15.35 -15.14
C ARG A 175 30.74 16.35 -15.40
N ARG A 176 31.71 15.95 -16.23
CA ARG A 176 32.75 16.86 -16.69
C ARG A 176 32.21 17.76 -17.82
N LYS A 177 32.40 19.05 -17.70
CA LYS A 177 32.14 20.04 -18.76
C LYS A 177 33.36 20.94 -18.85
N GLY A 178 34.25 20.68 -19.82
CA GLY A 178 35.56 21.29 -19.89
C GLY A 178 36.39 20.94 -18.65
N GLN A 179 36.89 21.96 -17.97
CA GLN A 179 37.64 21.80 -16.71
C GLN A 179 36.74 21.75 -15.44
N THR A 180 35.43 21.95 -15.60
CA THR A 180 34.51 21.99 -14.45
C THR A 180 33.82 20.64 -14.22
N LEU A 181 33.64 20.30 -12.95
CA LEU A 181 32.84 19.15 -12.53
C LEU A 181 31.51 19.60 -11.93
N ARG A 182 30.41 19.23 -12.58
CA ARG A 182 29.04 19.52 -12.10
C ARG A 182 28.50 18.32 -11.37
N PRO A 183 28.11 18.43 -10.08
CA PRO A 183 27.55 17.32 -9.33
C PRO A 183 26.17 16.95 -9.88
N LEU A 184 25.95 15.68 -10.10
CA LEU A 184 24.67 15.11 -10.50
C LEU A 184 23.99 14.38 -9.34
N PHE A 185 24.78 13.61 -8.58
CA PHE A 185 24.36 12.95 -7.36
C PHE A 185 25.45 13.08 -6.30
N TYR A 186 25.01 13.21 -5.07
CA TYR A 186 25.87 13.02 -3.92
C TYR A 186 25.68 11.62 -3.34
N ALA A 187 26.77 10.96 -2.97
CA ALA A 187 26.74 9.74 -2.21
C ALA A 187 26.59 10.10 -0.73
N THR A 188 25.53 9.62 -0.11
CA THR A 188 25.27 9.84 1.34
C THR A 188 25.29 8.51 2.07
N PRO A 189 25.72 8.45 3.32
CA PRO A 189 25.65 7.24 4.12
C PRO A 189 24.22 6.67 4.14
N ARG A 190 24.10 5.36 4.34
CA ARG A 190 22.79 4.72 4.53
C ARG A 190 22.13 5.32 5.76
N THR A 191 20.99 5.93 5.55
CA THR A 191 20.16 6.50 6.61
C THR A 191 19.07 5.51 6.99
N GLN A 192 18.84 5.36 8.28
CA GLN A 192 17.71 4.61 8.79
C GLN A 192 16.44 5.45 8.61
N TYR A 193 15.50 4.94 7.84
CA TYR A 193 14.19 5.57 7.66
C TYR A 193 13.34 5.35 8.90
N LYS A 194 12.63 6.39 9.33
CA LYS A 194 11.56 6.24 10.33
C LYS A 194 10.30 5.69 9.64
N ALA A 195 9.54 4.86 10.35
CA ALA A 195 8.20 4.49 9.92
C ALA A 195 7.31 5.73 9.98
N ILE A 196 6.85 6.20 8.83
CA ILE A 196 6.01 7.41 8.71
C ILE A 196 4.60 7.09 8.19
N PHE A 197 4.40 5.89 7.64
CA PHE A 197 3.13 5.48 7.06
C PHE A 197 2.51 4.34 7.89
N PRO A 198 1.56 4.65 8.82
CA PRO A 198 0.97 3.68 9.75
C PRO A 198 -0.12 2.83 9.05
N ALA A 199 0.25 2.12 7.96
CA ALA A 199 -0.70 1.37 7.14
C ALA A 199 -1.49 0.32 7.91
N GLU A 200 -0.86 -0.39 8.86
CA GLU A 200 -1.50 -1.43 9.67
C GLU A 200 -2.53 -0.82 10.62
N GLN A 201 -2.20 0.30 11.26
CA GLN A 201 -3.11 1.01 12.15
C GLN A 201 -4.32 1.55 11.39
N GLU A 202 -4.11 2.20 10.25
CA GLU A 202 -5.18 2.73 9.38
C GLU A 202 -6.16 1.63 8.93
N ILE A 203 -5.64 0.42 8.62
CA ILE A 203 -6.47 -0.75 8.27
C ILE A 203 -7.25 -1.23 9.49
N SER A 204 -6.59 -1.41 10.64
CA SER A 204 -7.19 -1.89 11.87
C SER A 204 -8.34 -0.99 12.31
N ASP A 205 -8.10 0.30 12.40
CA ASP A 205 -9.10 1.30 12.80
C ASP A 205 -10.30 1.31 11.84
N ASN A 206 -10.04 1.17 10.54
CA ASN A 206 -11.09 1.12 9.55
C ASN A 206 -11.97 -0.13 9.69
N ILE A 207 -11.36 -1.29 9.91
CA ILE A 207 -12.10 -2.55 10.10
C ILE A 207 -12.91 -2.48 11.40
N GLN A 208 -12.33 -2.05 12.50
CA GLN A 208 -13.04 -1.91 13.78
C GLN A 208 -14.25 -0.98 13.65
N ARG A 209 -14.10 0.13 12.94
CA ARG A 209 -15.17 1.12 12.74
C ARG A 209 -16.34 0.63 11.91
N HIS A 210 -16.08 -0.23 10.91
CA HIS A 210 -17.08 -0.54 9.89
C HIS A 210 -17.54 -2.00 9.86
N PHE A 211 -16.74 -2.95 10.36
CA PHE A 211 -17.02 -4.39 10.21
C PHE A 211 -18.35 -4.81 10.83
N LEU A 212 -18.62 -4.46 12.09
CA LEU A 212 -19.87 -4.85 12.76
C LEU A 212 -21.12 -4.29 12.09
N ARG A 213 -21.05 -3.05 11.63
CA ARG A 213 -22.13 -2.44 10.85
C ARG A 213 -22.39 -3.21 9.55
N TYR A 214 -21.32 -3.56 8.84
CA TYR A 214 -21.45 -4.28 7.58
C TYR A 214 -21.90 -5.73 7.82
N LEU A 215 -21.48 -6.36 8.89
CA LEU A 215 -21.94 -7.67 9.30
C LEU A 215 -23.47 -7.67 9.51
N LYS A 216 -23.99 -6.72 10.30
CA LYS A 216 -25.44 -6.56 10.53
C LYS A 216 -26.20 -6.41 9.21
N LEU A 217 -25.75 -5.54 8.32
CA LEU A 217 -26.39 -5.30 7.04
C LEU A 217 -26.38 -6.54 6.12
N GLN A 218 -25.26 -7.25 6.06
CA GLN A 218 -25.15 -8.45 5.22
C GLN A 218 -25.97 -9.61 5.78
N THR A 219 -25.99 -9.79 7.09
CA THR A 219 -26.81 -10.83 7.73
C THR A 219 -28.29 -10.63 7.45
N LEU A 220 -28.80 -9.43 7.70
CA LEU A 220 -30.20 -9.08 7.41
C LEU A 220 -30.57 -9.32 5.93
N ARG A 221 -29.67 -8.95 5.03
CA ARG A 221 -29.89 -9.14 3.59
C ARG A 221 -29.91 -10.63 3.21
N ASN A 222 -28.98 -11.40 3.71
CA ASN A 222 -28.86 -12.82 3.37
C ASN A 222 -30.04 -13.62 3.91
N VAL A 223 -30.50 -13.30 5.12
CA VAL A 223 -31.68 -13.94 5.71
C VAL A 223 -32.97 -13.59 4.92
N ARG A 224 -33.16 -12.32 4.53
CA ARG A 224 -34.29 -11.95 3.67
C ARG A 224 -34.31 -12.70 2.34
N ARG A 225 -33.14 -12.88 1.72
CA ARG A 225 -33.01 -13.65 0.46
C ARG A 225 -33.35 -15.12 0.65
N GLU A 226 -32.92 -15.69 1.77
CA GLU A 226 -33.23 -17.10 2.06
C GLU A 226 -34.74 -17.30 2.32
N ALA A 227 -35.36 -16.36 3.03
CA ALA A 227 -36.80 -16.38 3.28
C ALA A 227 -37.64 -16.24 1.98
N GLN A 228 -37.13 -15.55 0.95
CA GLN A 228 -37.78 -15.40 -0.35
C GLN A 228 -37.63 -16.60 -1.29
N ARG A 229 -36.71 -17.51 -0.99
CA ARG A 229 -36.43 -18.71 -1.82
C ARG A 229 -37.21 -19.93 -1.36
N ARG A 230 -37.88 -19.82 -0.22
CA ARG A 230 -38.77 -20.84 0.36
C ARG A 230 -40.23 -20.49 0.17
#